data_08e5e0acbb0ecf146832298e584d863f
#
_entry.id   08e5e0acbb0ecf146832298e584d863f
#
_cell.length_a   1.000
_cell.length_b   1.000
_cell.length_c   1.000
_cell.angle_alpha   90.00
_cell.angle_beta   90.00
_cell.angle_gamma   90.00
#
_symmetry.space_group_name_H-M   'P 1'
#
loop_
_entity.id
_entity.type
_entity.pdbx_description
1 polymer ?
#
loop_
_entity_poly.entity_id
_entity_poly.type
_entity_poly.pdbx_seq_one_letter_code
_entity_poly.pdbx_strand_id
1 'polypeptide(L)'
;MSSIPANLPLRNDLIGEEPYGAPQLDVPVCLNVNENPYAPDPAVCDTIAKRVREIAPTLNRYPDREHIELRQAFSDYLARESGTRLDVDALWGANGSN
;
A
#
# COMPACT_ATOMS: atom_id res chain seq x y z
N MET A 1 1.67 -19.37 -17.45
CA MET A 1 3.07 -19.54 -17.04
C MET A 1 3.90 -18.50 -17.77
N SER A 2 4.45 -17.53 -17.07
CA SER A 2 5.36 -16.53 -17.65
C SER A 2 6.72 -17.20 -17.78
N SER A 3 7.13 -17.53 -19.02
CA SER A 3 8.48 -18.05 -19.26
C SER A 3 9.47 -16.89 -19.17
N ILE A 4 10.38 -16.95 -18.21
CA ILE A 4 11.51 -16.04 -18.13
C ILE A 4 12.32 -16.18 -19.42
N PRO A 5 12.65 -15.08 -20.15
CA PRO A 5 13.48 -15.16 -21.35
C PRO A 5 14.83 -15.81 -21.01
N ALA A 6 15.23 -16.79 -21.82
CA ALA A 6 16.41 -17.62 -21.56
C ALA A 6 17.77 -16.88 -21.56
N ASN A 7 17.81 -15.61 -21.94
CA ASN A 7 19.01 -14.78 -22.06
C ASN A 7 19.11 -13.64 -21.05
N LEU A 8 18.31 -13.66 -19.99
CA LEU A 8 18.46 -12.68 -18.92
C LEU A 8 19.70 -13.01 -18.07
N PRO A 9 20.52 -12.02 -17.71
CA PRO A 9 21.70 -12.19 -16.85
C PRO A 9 21.27 -12.36 -15.40
N LEU A 10 20.66 -13.49 -15.07
CA LEU A 10 20.22 -13.83 -13.71
C LEU A 10 21.41 -14.40 -12.91
N ARG A 11 21.41 -14.15 -11.62
CA ARG A 11 22.28 -14.84 -10.67
C ARG A 11 21.97 -16.35 -10.70
N ASN A 12 23.00 -17.19 -10.61
CA ASN A 12 22.84 -18.64 -10.71
C ASN A 12 21.92 -19.25 -9.62
N ASP A 13 21.91 -18.65 -8.43
CA ASP A 13 21.07 -19.05 -7.31
C ASP A 13 19.58 -18.68 -7.47
N LEU A 14 19.25 -17.84 -8.46
CA LEU A 14 17.87 -17.46 -8.78
C LEU A 14 17.31 -18.22 -10.00
N ILE A 15 18.15 -19.03 -10.67
CA ILE A 15 17.70 -19.80 -11.82
C ILE A 15 16.84 -20.98 -11.35
N GLY A 16 15.57 -20.98 -11.79
CA GLY A 16 14.60 -22.02 -11.42
C GLY A 16 13.83 -21.74 -10.14
N GLU A 17 14.10 -20.62 -9.47
CA GLU A 17 13.28 -20.18 -8.33
C GLU A 17 11.89 -19.71 -8.82
N GLU A 18 10.85 -20.16 -8.13
CA GLU A 18 9.49 -19.69 -8.39
C GLU A 18 9.25 -18.38 -7.60
N PRO A 19 8.66 -17.35 -8.25
CA PRO A 19 8.32 -16.11 -7.54
C PRO A 19 7.39 -16.40 -6.37
N TYR A 20 7.65 -15.76 -5.23
CA TYR A 20 6.71 -15.83 -4.12
C TYR A 20 5.34 -15.28 -4.55
N GLY A 21 4.30 -16.05 -4.26
CA GLY A 21 2.92 -15.65 -4.47
C GLY A 21 1.99 -16.53 -3.62
N ALA A 22 1.23 -15.90 -2.73
CA ALA A 22 0.19 -16.63 -2.02
C ALA A 22 -0.90 -17.08 -3.01
N PRO A 23 -1.35 -18.36 -2.99
CA PRO A 23 -2.41 -18.82 -3.86
C PRO A 23 -3.70 -18.02 -3.63
N GLN A 24 -4.34 -17.59 -4.71
CA GLN A 24 -5.68 -17.03 -4.64
C GLN A 24 -6.68 -18.18 -4.61
N LEU A 25 -7.37 -18.34 -3.49
CA LEU A 25 -8.28 -19.44 -3.24
C LEU A 25 -9.73 -18.94 -3.27
N ASP A 26 -10.57 -19.60 -4.05
CA ASP A 26 -12.03 -19.41 -4.03
C ASP A 26 -12.66 -20.38 -3.01
N VAL A 27 -12.63 -19.99 -1.74
CA VAL A 27 -13.11 -20.78 -0.61
C VAL A 27 -13.92 -19.92 0.35
N PRO A 28 -14.91 -20.49 1.06
CA PRO A 28 -15.75 -19.73 1.98
C PRO A 28 -15.00 -19.02 3.13
N VAL A 29 -13.86 -19.57 3.52
CA VAL A 29 -12.99 -18.99 4.56
C VAL A 29 -11.55 -19.01 4.05
N CYS A 30 -10.98 -17.84 3.84
CA CYS A 30 -9.62 -17.67 3.34
C CYS A 30 -8.73 -17.14 4.47
N LEU A 31 -7.74 -17.93 4.89
CA LEU A 31 -6.83 -17.62 6.00
C LEU A 31 -5.35 -17.76 5.60
N ASN A 32 -5.07 -17.89 4.31
CA ASN A 32 -3.71 -18.10 3.79
C ASN A 32 -2.92 -16.82 3.54
N VAL A 33 -3.54 -15.66 3.73
CA VAL A 33 -2.96 -14.34 3.58
C VAL A 33 -3.33 -13.45 4.76
N ASN A 34 -2.53 -12.42 5.00
CA ASN A 34 -2.75 -11.48 6.10
C ASN A 34 -3.67 -10.34 5.66
N GLU A 35 -4.94 -10.64 5.47
CA GLU A 35 -5.98 -9.68 5.09
C GLU A 35 -6.84 -9.26 6.28
N ASN A 36 -7.31 -8.02 6.27
CA ASN A 36 -8.32 -7.58 7.22
C ASN A 36 -9.71 -8.09 6.78
N PRO A 37 -10.38 -8.94 7.56
CA PRO A 37 -11.71 -9.48 7.20
C PRO A 37 -12.83 -8.45 7.27
N TYR A 38 -12.59 -7.29 7.87
CA TYR A 38 -13.60 -6.25 8.01
C TYR A 38 -13.50 -5.25 6.87
N ALA A 39 -14.60 -5.11 6.12
CA ALA A 39 -14.70 -4.09 5.09
C ALA A 39 -14.67 -2.68 5.71
N PRO A 40 -14.17 -1.66 4.98
CA PRO A 40 -14.28 -0.28 5.42
C PRO A 40 -15.74 0.15 5.62
N ASP A 41 -15.97 1.02 6.60
CA ASP A 41 -17.28 1.64 6.82
C ASP A 41 -17.75 2.37 5.55
N PRO A 42 -19.07 2.32 5.19
CA PRO A 42 -19.60 3.03 4.02
C PRO A 42 -19.25 4.52 3.98
N ALA A 43 -19.25 5.21 5.12
CA ALA A 43 -18.86 6.63 5.18
C ALA A 43 -17.38 6.85 4.82
N VAL A 44 -16.51 5.90 5.14
CA VAL A 44 -15.09 5.92 4.73
C VAL A 44 -15.00 5.71 3.21
N CYS A 45 -15.75 4.76 2.66
CA CYS A 45 -15.81 4.52 1.21
C CYS A 45 -16.26 5.77 0.44
N ASP A 46 -17.33 6.43 0.90
CA ASP A 46 -17.83 7.67 0.30
C ASP A 46 -16.80 8.80 0.36
N THR A 47 -16.10 8.92 1.48
CA THR A 47 -15.03 9.92 1.65
C THR A 47 -13.89 9.68 0.67
N ILE A 48 -13.45 8.43 0.50
CA ILE A 48 -12.41 8.04 -0.46
C ILE A 48 -12.87 8.37 -1.89
N ALA A 49 -14.11 7.98 -2.26
CA ALA A 49 -14.65 8.23 -3.59
C ALA A 49 -14.73 9.73 -3.90
N LYS A 50 -15.17 10.54 -2.94
CA LYS A 50 -15.20 12.01 -3.05
C LYS A 50 -13.78 12.57 -3.27
N ARG A 51 -12.82 12.14 -2.44
CA ARG A 51 -11.43 12.64 -2.54
C ARG A 51 -10.78 12.26 -3.87
N VAL A 52 -10.99 11.03 -4.34
CA VAL A 52 -10.51 10.60 -5.67
C VAL A 52 -11.07 11.49 -6.78
N ARG A 53 -12.37 11.82 -6.72
CA ARG A 53 -13.00 12.71 -7.71
C ARG A 53 -12.40 14.12 -7.69
N GLU A 54 -12.07 14.65 -6.51
CA GLU A 54 -11.45 15.97 -6.34
C GLU A 54 -10.05 16.02 -6.95
N ILE A 55 -9.24 14.99 -6.75
CA ILE A 55 -7.84 14.96 -7.23
C ILE A 55 -7.69 14.45 -8.66
N ALA A 56 -8.67 13.73 -9.20
CA ALA A 56 -8.59 13.12 -10.53
C ALA A 56 -8.13 14.09 -11.65
N PRO A 57 -8.56 15.35 -11.69
CA PRO A 57 -8.09 16.30 -12.70
C PRO A 57 -6.59 16.62 -12.63
N THR A 58 -5.92 16.31 -11.54
CA THR A 58 -4.50 16.61 -11.31
C THR A 58 -3.59 15.38 -11.40
N LEU A 59 -4.13 14.19 -11.63
CA LEU A 59 -3.35 12.93 -11.66
C LEU A 59 -2.34 12.84 -12.79
N ASN A 60 -2.41 13.72 -13.79
CA ASN A 60 -1.42 13.85 -14.85
C ASN A 60 -0.19 14.67 -14.43
N ARG A 61 -0.16 15.17 -13.21
CA ARG A 61 0.95 15.97 -12.65
C ARG A 61 1.66 15.18 -11.56
N TYR A 62 2.90 15.54 -11.28
CA TYR A 62 3.62 14.98 -10.14
C TYR A 62 2.91 15.37 -8.83
N PRO A 63 2.81 14.45 -7.86
CA PRO A 63 2.26 14.73 -6.55
C PRO A 63 3.21 15.63 -5.73
N ASP A 64 2.73 16.10 -4.58
CA ASP A 64 3.60 16.69 -3.56
C ASP A 64 4.68 15.67 -3.14
N ARG A 65 5.93 16.02 -3.37
CA ARG A 65 7.08 15.15 -3.08
C ARG A 65 7.25 14.90 -1.59
N GLU A 66 6.93 15.87 -0.78
CA GLU A 66 7.17 15.84 0.66
C GLU A 66 6.00 15.22 1.44
N HIS A 67 4.83 15.01 0.81
CA HIS A 67 3.63 14.42 1.43
C HIS A 67 3.23 15.10 2.76
N ILE A 68 3.34 16.43 2.86
CA ILE A 68 3.18 17.17 4.11
C ILE A 68 1.80 16.93 4.74
N GLU A 69 0.72 16.99 3.97
CA GLU A 69 -0.64 16.73 4.48
C GLU A 69 -0.76 15.32 5.07
N LEU A 70 -0.21 14.31 4.40
CA LEU A 70 -0.24 12.91 4.86
C LEU A 70 0.56 12.75 6.16
N ARG A 71 1.77 13.29 6.20
CA ARG A 71 2.67 13.23 7.36
C ARG A 71 2.04 13.91 8.58
N GLN A 72 1.42 15.07 8.39
CA GLN A 72 0.70 15.78 9.47
C GLN A 72 -0.50 14.98 9.96
N ALA A 73 -1.33 14.46 9.05
CA ALA A 73 -2.48 13.64 9.39
C ALA A 73 -2.07 12.36 10.16
N PHE A 74 -0.92 11.78 9.80
CA PHE A 74 -0.39 10.59 10.47
C PHE A 74 0.14 10.92 11.88
N SER A 75 0.84 12.04 12.06
CA SER A 75 1.25 12.54 13.38
C SER A 75 0.05 12.77 14.30
N ASP A 76 -1.00 13.41 13.78
CA ASP A 76 -2.23 13.68 14.54
C ASP A 76 -3.00 12.38 14.86
N TYR A 77 -3.02 11.41 13.95
CA TYR A 77 -3.59 10.08 14.19
C TYR A 77 -2.88 9.37 15.35
N LEU A 78 -1.55 9.28 15.30
CA LEU A 78 -0.76 8.64 16.36
C LEU A 78 -0.93 9.33 17.70
N ALA A 79 -0.98 10.66 17.73
CA ALA A 79 -1.24 11.42 18.97
C ALA A 79 -2.59 11.09 19.58
N ARG A 80 -3.62 10.89 18.75
CA ARG A 80 -4.98 10.54 19.21
C ARG A 80 -5.09 9.09 19.66
N GLU A 81 -4.52 8.14 18.90
CA GLU A 81 -4.70 6.70 19.14
C GLU A 81 -3.76 6.14 20.20
N SER A 82 -2.53 6.63 20.27
CA SER A 82 -1.49 6.11 21.17
C SER A 82 -0.95 7.13 22.16
N GLY A 83 -1.40 8.38 22.10
CA GLY A 83 -0.86 9.47 22.92
C GLY A 83 0.55 9.93 22.53
N THR A 84 1.11 9.37 21.46
CA THR A 84 2.47 9.68 20.99
C THR A 84 2.42 10.61 19.80
N ARG A 85 2.90 11.84 19.95
CA ARG A 85 3.05 12.78 18.85
C ARG A 85 4.46 12.66 18.29
N LEU A 86 4.54 12.28 17.02
CA LEU A 86 5.80 12.29 16.28
C LEU A 86 5.95 13.61 15.51
N ASP A 87 7.19 14.06 15.39
CA ASP A 87 7.54 15.17 14.51
C ASP A 87 7.20 14.78 13.06
N VAL A 88 6.63 15.71 12.31
CA VAL A 88 6.32 15.53 10.90
C VAL A 88 7.57 15.16 10.10
N ASP A 89 8.73 15.71 10.48
CA ASP A 89 10.00 15.42 9.83
C ASP A 89 10.57 14.02 10.14
N ALA A 90 10.02 13.36 11.17
CA ALA A 90 10.34 11.96 11.49
C ALA A 90 9.44 10.94 10.75
N LEU A 91 8.48 11.40 9.95
CA LEU A 91 7.53 10.57 9.22
C LEU A 91 7.80 10.61 7.71
N TRP A 92 7.65 9.47 7.06
CA TRP A 92 7.82 9.36 5.61
C TRP A 92 6.78 8.42 5.00
N GLY A 93 6.28 8.76 3.79
CA GLY A 93 5.38 7.89 3.02
C GLY A 93 6.17 7.00 2.05
N ALA A 94 5.90 5.70 2.06
CA ALA A 94 6.51 4.75 1.14
C ALA A 94 5.52 3.66 0.71
N ASN A 95 5.87 2.91 -0.35
CA ASN A 95 5.05 1.82 -0.89
C ASN A 95 5.37 0.51 -0.16
N GLY A 96 4.67 0.26 0.93
CA GLY A 96 4.85 -0.97 1.70
C GLY A 96 6.15 -0.97 2.53
N SER A 97 6.39 -2.10 3.19
CA SER A 97 7.54 -2.29 4.09
C SER A 97 8.47 -3.42 3.64
N ASN A 98 8.18 -4.06 2.52
CA ASN A 98 8.98 -5.17 1.99
C ASN A 98 10.08 -4.67 1.06
#